data_0c714e23280f5ccf0623f5395ed059e8
#
_entry.id   0c714e23280f5ccf0623f5395ed059e8
#
_cell.length_a   1.000
_cell.length_b   1.000
_cell.length_c   1.000
_cell.angle_alpha   90.00
_cell.angle_beta   90.00
_cell.angle_gamma   90.00
#
_symmetry.space_group_name_H-M   'P 1'
#
loop_
_entity.id
_entity.type
_entity.pdbx_description
1 polymer ?
#
loop_
_entity_poly.entity_id
_entity_poly.type
_entity_poly.pdbx_seq_one_letter_code
_entity_poly.pdbx_strand_id
1 'polypeptide(L)'
;MKNGIPSLEDVAKLAGVSKSTVSKILNNRLTNGFSVKTEVRLRVIETARKLNYRPNLIAKSLTMQSTRMIHILGGNHTLRDLGNIYQTVVNHITQVIDATSKGYDVTVDMSRHAPDTSEMPAWRIDGAIILAKCTPPTMNEIVRSGTPYVMVNGVCPESGFSVVPDDIGGTRQAVGYLRDLGHRKIAYSGPLPSVPGGDQQGKGDVEFKDFGLEVDVMISHSSLKDRYETYLSEMRGAGLEPIVDFEGLYETAEDYLKKMVLENGVTAILVYGHMGALNLMQAAHSLGISIPEQLSLMCFCDEYANRVMSPGLTFIDLCSEKMGRIAAELLLQQIENPAGLKPQRVVLQENLVIRNTTAPPVTTP
;
A
#
# COMPACT_ATOMS: atom_id res chain seq x y z
N MET A 1 -20.48 -36.34 -26.94
CA MET A 1 -20.85 -35.10 -26.23
C MET A 1 -19.73 -34.11 -26.46
N LYS A 2 -20.00 -32.92 -27.01
CA LYS A 2 -18.97 -31.90 -27.20
C LYS A 2 -18.48 -31.47 -25.82
N ASN A 3 -17.19 -31.62 -25.54
CA ASN A 3 -16.49 -31.11 -24.35
C ASN A 3 -16.43 -29.59 -24.39
N GLY A 4 -17.58 -28.91 -24.30
CA GLY A 4 -17.66 -27.47 -24.26
C GLY A 4 -18.07 -27.01 -22.86
N ILE A 5 -17.53 -25.85 -22.45
CA ILE A 5 -17.96 -25.17 -21.21
C ILE A 5 -19.49 -24.96 -21.30
N PRO A 6 -20.27 -25.38 -20.29
CA PRO A 6 -21.72 -25.24 -20.29
C PRO A 6 -22.14 -23.79 -20.48
N SER A 7 -23.12 -23.56 -21.35
CA SER A 7 -23.66 -22.23 -21.63
C SER A 7 -24.97 -21.98 -20.86
N LEU A 8 -25.40 -20.73 -20.81
CA LEU A 8 -26.71 -20.36 -20.25
C LEU A 8 -27.87 -21.06 -20.98
N GLU A 9 -27.66 -21.37 -22.26
CA GLU A 9 -28.63 -22.07 -23.09
C GLU A 9 -28.77 -23.56 -22.73
N ASP A 10 -27.66 -24.20 -22.37
CA ASP A 10 -27.67 -25.59 -21.89
C ASP A 10 -28.44 -25.71 -20.57
N VAL A 11 -28.25 -24.74 -19.65
CA VAL A 11 -29.03 -24.67 -18.41
C VAL A 11 -30.52 -24.47 -18.73
N ALA A 12 -30.85 -23.57 -19.66
CA ALA A 12 -32.22 -23.28 -20.07
C ALA A 12 -32.94 -24.53 -20.62
N LYS A 13 -32.26 -25.22 -21.55
CA LYS A 13 -32.76 -26.47 -22.16
C LYS A 13 -33.02 -27.55 -21.09
N LEU A 14 -32.07 -27.79 -20.21
CA LEU A 14 -32.17 -28.84 -19.21
C LEU A 14 -33.14 -28.50 -18.08
N ALA A 15 -33.29 -27.22 -17.71
CA ALA A 15 -34.24 -26.75 -16.73
C ALA A 15 -35.67 -26.57 -17.28
N GLY A 16 -35.87 -26.66 -18.61
CA GLY A 16 -37.17 -26.49 -19.27
C GLY A 16 -37.72 -25.06 -19.15
N VAL A 17 -36.87 -24.05 -19.25
CA VAL A 17 -37.26 -22.63 -19.16
C VAL A 17 -36.53 -21.79 -20.22
N SER A 18 -36.97 -20.55 -20.42
CA SER A 18 -36.30 -19.66 -21.37
C SER A 18 -34.92 -19.19 -20.84
N LYS A 19 -34.00 -18.88 -21.74
CA LYS A 19 -32.67 -18.29 -21.43
C LYS A 19 -32.81 -17.02 -20.58
N SER A 20 -33.83 -16.19 -20.85
CA SER A 20 -34.09 -14.99 -20.07
C SER A 20 -34.53 -15.31 -18.64
N THR A 21 -35.31 -16.37 -18.43
CA THR A 21 -35.74 -16.86 -17.11
C THR A 21 -34.52 -17.33 -16.31
N VAL A 22 -33.65 -18.15 -16.90
CA VAL A 22 -32.41 -18.60 -16.27
C VAL A 22 -31.55 -17.40 -15.86
N SER A 23 -31.35 -16.46 -16.78
CA SER A 23 -30.57 -15.24 -16.52
C SER A 23 -31.13 -14.42 -15.35
N LYS A 24 -32.43 -14.22 -15.29
CA LYS A 24 -33.09 -13.50 -14.18
C LYS A 24 -32.94 -14.21 -12.85
N ILE A 25 -33.10 -15.53 -12.81
CA ILE A 25 -32.97 -16.34 -11.60
C ILE A 25 -31.54 -16.36 -11.09
N LEU A 26 -30.55 -16.65 -11.95
CA LEU A 26 -29.15 -16.76 -11.54
C LEU A 26 -28.53 -15.40 -11.18
N ASN A 27 -29.07 -14.30 -11.73
CA ASN A 27 -28.63 -12.94 -11.37
C ASN A 27 -29.46 -12.29 -10.27
N ASN A 28 -30.35 -13.03 -9.62
CA ASN A 28 -31.25 -12.55 -8.55
C ASN A 28 -32.06 -11.29 -8.94
N ARG A 29 -32.37 -11.11 -10.23
CA ARG A 29 -33.14 -9.98 -10.76
C ARG A 29 -34.63 -10.30 -10.77
N LEU A 30 -35.20 -10.54 -9.58
CA LEU A 30 -36.62 -10.83 -9.38
C LEU A 30 -37.44 -9.57 -9.03
N THR A 31 -37.00 -8.39 -9.52
CA THR A 31 -37.66 -7.10 -9.30
C THR A 31 -38.57 -6.72 -10.46
N ASN A 32 -39.59 -5.90 -10.18
CA ASN A 32 -40.54 -5.33 -11.15
C ASN A 32 -41.50 -6.34 -11.80
N GLY A 33 -42.30 -7.07 -10.97
CA GLY A 33 -43.41 -7.85 -11.49
C GLY A 33 -43.07 -9.21 -12.10
N PHE A 34 -41.78 -9.62 -12.06
CA PHE A 34 -41.38 -10.96 -12.48
C PHE A 34 -41.30 -11.89 -11.27
N SER A 35 -42.37 -12.67 -11.06
CA SER A 35 -42.40 -13.74 -10.07
C SER A 35 -42.18 -15.10 -10.74
N VAL A 36 -41.32 -15.92 -10.14
CA VAL A 36 -41.11 -17.30 -10.59
C VAL A 36 -41.49 -18.23 -9.43
N LYS A 37 -42.23 -19.29 -9.73
CA LYS A 37 -42.56 -20.33 -8.72
C LYS A 37 -41.27 -20.85 -8.10
N THR A 38 -41.27 -21.06 -6.79
CA THR A 38 -40.10 -21.54 -6.02
C THR A 38 -39.48 -22.82 -6.61
N GLU A 39 -40.33 -23.72 -7.07
CA GLU A 39 -39.91 -24.98 -7.70
C GLU A 39 -39.09 -24.74 -8.97
N VAL A 40 -39.48 -23.76 -9.82
CA VAL A 40 -38.74 -23.42 -11.04
C VAL A 40 -37.40 -22.80 -10.69
N ARG A 41 -37.37 -21.92 -9.68
CA ARG A 41 -36.14 -21.33 -9.18
C ARG A 41 -35.15 -22.39 -8.69
N LEU A 42 -35.59 -23.30 -7.86
CA LEU A 42 -34.75 -24.39 -7.33
C LEU A 42 -34.24 -25.29 -8.47
N ARG A 43 -35.12 -25.69 -9.39
CA ARG A 43 -34.75 -26.50 -10.54
C ARG A 43 -33.66 -25.85 -11.42
N VAL A 44 -33.74 -24.55 -11.68
CA VAL A 44 -32.70 -23.79 -12.43
C VAL A 44 -31.39 -23.79 -11.67
N ILE A 45 -31.40 -23.53 -10.37
CA ILE A 45 -30.16 -23.49 -9.54
C ILE A 45 -29.51 -24.88 -9.49
N GLU A 46 -30.30 -25.94 -9.29
CA GLU A 46 -29.77 -27.31 -9.29
C GLU A 46 -29.22 -27.72 -10.66
N THR A 47 -29.90 -27.36 -11.74
CA THR A 47 -29.46 -27.65 -13.10
C THR A 47 -28.13 -26.93 -13.39
N ALA A 48 -27.98 -25.67 -13.01
CA ALA A 48 -26.73 -24.93 -13.15
C ALA A 48 -25.59 -25.59 -12.36
N ARG A 49 -25.86 -26.07 -11.13
CA ARG A 49 -24.89 -26.81 -10.30
C ARG A 49 -24.50 -28.15 -10.96
N LYS A 50 -25.46 -28.94 -11.41
CA LYS A 50 -25.21 -30.24 -12.08
C LYS A 50 -24.37 -30.11 -13.35
N LEU A 51 -24.55 -29.01 -14.09
CA LEU A 51 -23.77 -28.70 -15.28
C LEU A 51 -22.43 -28.02 -14.98
N ASN A 52 -22.11 -27.71 -13.71
CA ASN A 52 -20.98 -26.84 -13.37
C ASN A 52 -21.00 -25.52 -14.17
N TYR A 53 -22.19 -25.00 -14.45
CA TYR A 53 -22.33 -23.75 -15.19
C TYR A 53 -21.79 -22.59 -14.35
N ARG A 54 -20.88 -21.82 -14.95
CA ARG A 54 -20.41 -20.54 -14.40
C ARG A 54 -20.88 -19.42 -15.34
N PRO A 55 -21.46 -18.33 -14.77
CA PRO A 55 -21.81 -17.17 -15.58
C PRO A 55 -20.57 -16.62 -16.31
N ASN A 56 -20.71 -16.37 -17.61
CA ASN A 56 -19.65 -15.66 -18.35
C ASN A 56 -19.73 -14.18 -18.01
N LEU A 57 -18.79 -13.71 -17.18
CA LEU A 57 -18.72 -12.32 -16.73
C LEU A 57 -18.48 -11.35 -17.88
N ILE A 58 -17.74 -11.76 -18.92
CA ILE A 58 -17.51 -10.94 -20.12
C ILE A 58 -18.83 -10.72 -20.87
N ALA A 59 -19.62 -11.77 -21.09
CA ALA A 59 -20.93 -11.64 -21.75
C ALA A 59 -21.92 -10.82 -20.90
N LYS A 60 -21.79 -10.87 -19.57
CA LYS A 60 -22.59 -10.09 -18.64
C LYS A 60 -22.21 -8.60 -18.63
N SER A 61 -20.93 -8.30 -18.71
CA SER A 61 -20.41 -6.91 -18.75
C SER A 61 -20.87 -6.15 -19.99
N LEU A 62 -20.96 -6.83 -21.16
CA LEU A 62 -21.47 -6.24 -22.40
C LEU A 62 -22.92 -5.76 -22.28
N THR A 63 -23.74 -6.45 -21.46
CA THR A 63 -25.15 -6.07 -21.27
C THR A 63 -25.38 -5.09 -20.13
N MET A 64 -24.45 -4.98 -19.19
CA MET A 64 -24.57 -4.16 -17.98
C MET A 64 -23.81 -2.83 -18.04
N GLN A 65 -22.99 -2.60 -19.05
CA GLN A 65 -22.05 -1.47 -19.15
C GLN A 65 -21.10 -1.35 -17.94
N SER A 66 -21.02 -2.40 -17.11
CA SER A 66 -20.19 -2.51 -15.91
C SER A 66 -19.60 -3.90 -15.86
N THR A 67 -18.31 -3.99 -15.56
CA THR A 67 -17.60 -5.27 -15.40
C THR A 67 -17.69 -5.80 -13.97
N ARG A 68 -17.96 -4.93 -13.03
CA ARG A 68 -17.84 -5.14 -11.59
C ARG A 68 -16.45 -5.61 -11.18
N MET A 69 -15.45 -5.13 -11.89
CA MET A 69 -14.05 -5.42 -11.59
C MET A 69 -13.35 -4.16 -11.11
N ILE A 70 -12.72 -4.24 -9.97
CA ILE A 70 -11.78 -3.24 -9.45
C ILE A 70 -10.39 -3.84 -9.55
N HIS A 71 -9.44 -3.07 -10.08
CA HIS A 71 -8.07 -3.53 -10.26
C HIS A 71 -7.11 -2.75 -9.37
N ILE A 72 -6.25 -3.48 -8.66
CA ILE A 72 -5.18 -2.90 -7.84
C ILE A 72 -3.89 -2.99 -8.62
N LEU A 73 -3.34 -1.83 -8.96
CA LEU A 73 -2.06 -1.66 -9.62
C LEU A 73 -0.94 -1.48 -8.60
N GLY A 74 0.28 -1.86 -8.95
CA GLY A 74 1.45 -1.70 -8.07
C GLY A 74 1.65 -2.84 -7.06
N GLY A 75 0.84 -3.89 -7.09
CA GLY A 75 1.00 -5.05 -6.22
C GLY A 75 2.33 -5.78 -6.42
N ASN A 76 2.86 -5.79 -7.63
CA ASN A 76 4.15 -6.36 -7.97
C ASN A 76 5.34 -5.71 -7.26
N HIS A 77 5.22 -4.44 -6.83
CA HIS A 77 6.26 -3.70 -6.10
C HIS A 77 6.00 -3.69 -4.60
N THR A 78 4.74 -3.63 -4.21
CA THR A 78 4.34 -3.30 -2.84
C THR A 78 3.88 -4.50 -2.01
N LEU A 79 3.50 -5.62 -2.64
CA LEU A 79 2.95 -6.80 -1.94
C LEU A 79 3.88 -8.01 -1.93
N ARG A 80 5.09 -7.89 -2.50
CA ARG A 80 6.05 -9.01 -2.54
C ARG A 80 6.64 -9.33 -1.18
N ASP A 81 6.96 -8.28 -0.43
CA ASP A 81 7.62 -8.42 0.84
C ASP A 81 6.59 -8.54 1.94
N LEU A 82 6.75 -9.54 2.79
CA LEU A 82 5.88 -9.75 3.95
C LEU A 82 6.09 -8.61 4.95
N GLY A 83 4.99 -8.20 5.56
CA GLY A 83 5.03 -7.15 6.57
C GLY A 83 5.08 -5.73 6.00
N ASN A 84 4.69 -5.52 4.75
CA ASN A 84 4.60 -4.21 4.13
C ASN A 84 3.21 -3.57 4.42
N ILE A 85 3.18 -2.24 4.63
CA ILE A 85 1.93 -1.48 4.89
C ILE A 85 0.84 -1.74 3.85
N TYR A 86 1.22 -2.02 2.61
CA TYR A 86 0.28 -2.21 1.52
C TYR A 86 -0.53 -3.50 1.65
N GLN A 87 -0.05 -4.50 2.40
CA GLN A 87 -0.88 -5.68 2.73
C GLN A 87 -2.06 -5.27 3.60
N THR A 88 -1.84 -4.43 4.61
CA THR A 88 -2.88 -3.86 5.46
C THR A 88 -3.82 -2.97 4.64
N VAL A 89 -3.28 -2.13 3.76
CA VAL A 89 -4.06 -1.29 2.85
C VAL A 89 -4.99 -2.14 1.97
N VAL A 90 -4.46 -3.15 1.29
CA VAL A 90 -5.25 -4.03 0.40
C VAL A 90 -6.31 -4.80 1.17
N ASN A 91 -6.00 -5.30 2.36
CA ASN A 91 -6.98 -5.98 3.21
C ASN A 91 -8.17 -5.08 3.54
N HIS A 92 -7.93 -3.81 3.87
CA HIS A 92 -9.02 -2.87 4.18
C HIS A 92 -9.76 -2.39 2.94
N ILE A 93 -9.08 -2.27 1.79
CA ILE A 93 -9.75 -2.05 0.49
C ILE A 93 -10.76 -3.18 0.22
N THR A 94 -10.32 -4.43 0.30
CA THR A 94 -11.17 -5.58 0.01
C THR A 94 -12.33 -5.69 1.00
N GLN A 95 -12.10 -5.44 2.29
CA GLN A 95 -13.17 -5.44 3.32
C GLN A 95 -14.26 -4.40 3.01
N VAL A 96 -13.89 -3.19 2.60
CA VAL A 96 -14.87 -2.14 2.24
C VAL A 96 -15.65 -2.55 1.00
N ILE A 97 -14.97 -3.07 -0.02
CA ILE A 97 -15.61 -3.48 -1.28
C ILE A 97 -16.59 -4.63 -1.03
N ASP A 98 -16.19 -5.64 -0.25
CA ASP A 98 -17.04 -6.80 0.10
C ASP A 98 -18.27 -6.39 0.90
N ALA A 99 -18.12 -5.42 1.83
CA ALA A 99 -19.22 -4.92 2.64
C ALA A 99 -20.33 -4.23 1.82
N THR A 100 -20.04 -3.78 0.60
CA THR A 100 -21.05 -3.10 -0.25
C THR A 100 -22.12 -4.00 -0.79
N SER A 101 -21.98 -5.31 -0.74
CA SER A 101 -22.89 -6.31 -1.35
C SER A 101 -23.14 -6.08 -2.85
N LYS A 102 -22.34 -5.24 -3.51
CA LYS A 102 -22.48 -4.91 -4.94
C LYS A 102 -21.88 -5.97 -5.85
N GLY A 103 -21.13 -6.92 -5.27
CA GLY A 103 -20.49 -8.02 -5.98
C GLY A 103 -19.42 -7.54 -6.95
N TYR A 104 -18.54 -6.65 -6.49
CA TYR A 104 -17.30 -6.35 -7.17
C TYR A 104 -16.28 -7.46 -6.93
N ASP A 105 -15.58 -7.85 -7.98
CA ASP A 105 -14.40 -8.70 -7.90
C ASP A 105 -13.15 -7.80 -7.87
N VAL A 106 -12.22 -8.07 -6.94
CA VAL A 106 -10.95 -7.36 -6.84
C VAL A 106 -9.85 -8.20 -7.45
N THR A 107 -9.10 -7.62 -8.38
CA THR A 107 -7.91 -8.23 -8.97
C THR A 107 -6.68 -7.41 -8.62
N VAL A 108 -5.53 -8.06 -8.47
CA VAL A 108 -4.27 -7.42 -8.12
C VAL A 108 -3.23 -7.76 -9.17
N ASP A 109 -2.52 -6.75 -9.66
CA ASP A 109 -1.39 -6.97 -10.54
C ASP A 109 -0.18 -7.47 -9.74
N MET A 110 0.21 -8.72 -10.01
CA MET A 110 1.39 -9.38 -9.42
C MET A 110 2.38 -9.79 -10.51
N SER A 111 2.25 -9.26 -11.73
CA SER A 111 3.08 -9.61 -12.88
C SER A 111 4.56 -9.32 -12.61
N ARG A 112 5.43 -10.28 -12.99
CA ARG A 112 6.89 -10.16 -12.85
C ARG A 112 7.58 -9.75 -14.16
N HIS A 113 6.83 -9.69 -15.27
CA HIS A 113 7.43 -9.63 -16.60
C HIS A 113 7.92 -8.23 -17.02
N ALA A 114 7.55 -7.22 -16.26
CA ALA A 114 8.12 -5.88 -16.43
C ALA A 114 8.25 -5.23 -15.05
N PRO A 115 9.46 -5.10 -14.50
CA PRO A 115 9.66 -4.51 -13.17
C PRO A 115 9.11 -3.08 -13.06
N ASP A 116 8.91 -2.39 -14.17
CA ASP A 116 8.52 -0.99 -14.21
C ASP A 116 7.15 -0.69 -14.83
N THR A 117 6.42 -1.70 -15.29
CA THR A 117 5.13 -1.50 -15.95
C THR A 117 4.02 -2.18 -15.17
N SER A 118 3.37 -1.43 -14.26
CA SER A 118 2.00 -1.74 -13.90
C SER A 118 1.16 -1.42 -15.13
N GLU A 119 0.82 -2.44 -15.91
CA GLU A 119 -0.02 -2.26 -17.10
C GLU A 119 -1.49 -2.37 -16.72
N MET A 120 -2.30 -1.54 -17.37
CA MET A 120 -3.74 -1.73 -17.28
C MET A 120 -4.11 -3.10 -17.84
N PRO A 121 -5.05 -3.83 -17.19
CA PRO A 121 -5.47 -5.11 -17.69
C PRO A 121 -6.10 -4.96 -19.08
N ALA A 122 -5.85 -5.93 -19.97
CA ALA A 122 -6.39 -5.93 -21.34
C ALA A 122 -7.93 -5.98 -21.43
N TRP A 123 -8.61 -6.12 -20.28
CA TRP A 123 -10.06 -6.09 -20.16
C TRP A 123 -10.53 -4.84 -19.43
N ARG A 124 -11.73 -4.39 -19.73
CA ARG A 124 -12.34 -3.24 -19.06
C ARG A 124 -12.52 -3.50 -17.58
N ILE A 125 -12.19 -2.49 -16.76
CA ILE A 125 -12.44 -2.42 -15.32
C ILE A 125 -13.35 -1.23 -14.99
N ASP A 126 -14.04 -1.28 -13.87
CA ASP A 126 -14.91 -0.19 -13.43
C ASP A 126 -14.14 0.85 -12.60
N GLY A 127 -13.00 0.47 -12.04
CA GLY A 127 -12.14 1.36 -11.30
C GLY A 127 -10.79 0.77 -10.95
N ALA A 128 -9.83 1.63 -10.64
CA ALA A 128 -8.46 1.26 -10.28
C ALA A 128 -8.03 1.86 -8.93
N ILE A 129 -7.29 1.09 -8.14
CA ILE A 129 -6.53 1.60 -7.00
C ILE A 129 -5.05 1.42 -7.30
N ILE A 130 -4.27 2.48 -7.20
CA ILE A 130 -2.87 2.50 -7.55
C ILE A 130 -2.06 2.61 -6.25
N LEU A 131 -1.22 1.61 -5.98
CA LEU A 131 -0.38 1.59 -4.79
C LEU A 131 0.99 2.21 -5.09
N ALA A 132 1.36 3.19 -4.31
CA ALA A 132 2.64 3.92 -4.32
C ALA A 132 2.94 4.65 -5.64
N LYS A 133 3.03 3.96 -6.76
CA LYS A 133 3.46 4.52 -8.03
C LYS A 133 2.76 3.88 -9.21
N CYS A 134 2.81 4.61 -10.32
CA CYS A 134 2.36 4.16 -11.62
C CYS A 134 3.27 4.77 -12.69
N THR A 135 3.52 4.03 -13.77
CA THR A 135 4.30 4.59 -14.88
C THR A 135 3.52 5.68 -15.61
N PRO A 136 4.18 6.69 -16.19
CA PRO A 136 3.50 7.72 -16.97
C PRO A 136 2.61 7.16 -18.11
N PRO A 137 3.03 6.13 -18.87
CA PRO A 137 2.17 5.53 -19.87
C PRO A 137 0.87 4.95 -19.29
N THR A 138 0.96 4.19 -18.19
CA THR A 138 -0.20 3.61 -17.52
C THR A 138 -1.13 4.67 -16.95
N MET A 139 -0.57 5.71 -16.32
CA MET A 139 -1.37 6.84 -15.81
C MET A 139 -2.11 7.56 -16.96
N ASN A 140 -1.42 7.79 -18.08
CA ASN A 140 -2.03 8.39 -19.26
C ASN A 140 -3.17 7.53 -19.83
N GLU A 141 -3.02 6.22 -19.81
CA GLU A 141 -4.08 5.29 -20.24
C GLU A 141 -5.30 5.35 -19.31
N ILE A 142 -5.10 5.33 -18.00
CA ILE A 142 -6.18 5.47 -17.01
C ILE A 142 -6.94 6.77 -17.22
N VAL A 143 -6.24 7.88 -17.35
CA VAL A 143 -6.85 9.21 -17.56
C VAL A 143 -7.61 9.27 -18.89
N ARG A 144 -7.02 8.76 -19.98
CA ARG A 144 -7.66 8.75 -21.32
C ARG A 144 -8.88 7.85 -21.39
N SER A 145 -8.87 6.72 -20.69
CA SER A 145 -10.01 5.80 -20.64
C SER A 145 -11.17 6.34 -19.81
N GLY A 146 -10.93 7.37 -19.00
CA GLY A 146 -11.91 7.87 -18.04
C GLY A 146 -12.22 6.89 -16.91
N THR A 147 -11.33 5.93 -16.66
CA THR A 147 -11.49 4.97 -15.58
C THR A 147 -11.35 5.66 -14.23
N PRO A 148 -12.33 5.57 -13.33
CA PRO A 148 -12.21 6.07 -11.96
C PRO A 148 -10.98 5.48 -11.26
N TYR A 149 -10.19 6.32 -10.56
CA TYR A 149 -9.03 5.83 -9.86
C TYR A 149 -8.72 6.60 -8.57
N VAL A 150 -8.04 5.92 -7.66
CA VAL A 150 -7.48 6.51 -6.44
C VAL A 150 -6.05 6.05 -6.27
N MET A 151 -5.14 6.98 -6.04
CA MET A 151 -3.75 6.68 -5.73
C MET A 151 -3.56 6.63 -4.21
N VAL A 152 -2.90 5.59 -3.73
CA VAL A 152 -2.60 5.39 -2.30
C VAL A 152 -1.11 5.52 -2.07
N ASN A 153 -0.74 6.46 -1.19
CA ASN A 153 0.63 6.72 -0.79
C ASN A 153 1.56 6.98 -2.00
N GLY A 154 1.11 7.81 -2.91
CA GLY A 154 1.86 8.16 -4.12
C GLY A 154 1.54 9.56 -4.62
N VAL A 155 2.37 10.05 -5.54
CA VAL A 155 2.16 11.35 -6.19
C VAL A 155 1.09 11.23 -7.27
N CYS A 156 0.00 11.95 -7.09
CA CYS A 156 -1.12 11.97 -8.03
C CYS A 156 -1.12 13.25 -8.86
N PRO A 157 -1.50 13.22 -10.16
CA PRO A 157 -1.80 14.43 -10.92
C PRO A 157 -2.84 15.30 -10.20
N GLU A 158 -2.79 16.62 -10.41
CA GLU A 158 -3.73 17.58 -9.77
C GLU A 158 -5.21 17.24 -10.02
N SER A 159 -5.50 16.62 -11.16
CA SER A 159 -6.85 16.17 -11.53
C SER A 159 -7.26 14.83 -10.92
N GLY A 160 -6.44 14.22 -10.06
CA GLY A 160 -6.66 12.89 -9.52
C GLY A 160 -7.14 12.87 -8.07
N PHE A 161 -7.39 11.65 -7.59
CA PHE A 161 -7.73 11.37 -6.20
C PHE A 161 -6.59 10.63 -5.54
N SER A 162 -6.18 11.07 -4.36
CA SER A 162 -5.13 10.38 -3.60
C SER A 162 -5.41 10.37 -2.11
N VAL A 163 -4.89 9.33 -1.44
CA VAL A 163 -4.88 9.19 0.02
C VAL A 163 -3.42 8.95 0.43
N VAL A 164 -2.89 9.84 1.24
CA VAL A 164 -1.47 9.83 1.64
C VAL A 164 -1.33 10.06 3.14
N PRO A 165 -0.27 9.54 3.79
CA PRO A 165 0.06 9.89 5.17
C PRO A 165 0.63 11.32 5.25
N ASP A 166 0.59 11.91 6.45
CA ASP A 166 1.23 13.20 6.76
C ASP A 166 2.69 12.99 7.19
N ASP A 167 3.53 12.58 6.24
CA ASP A 167 4.96 12.29 6.48
C ASP A 167 5.71 13.47 7.14
N ILE A 168 5.30 14.70 6.83
CA ILE A 168 5.88 15.92 7.44
C ILE A 168 5.49 15.99 8.92
N GLY A 169 4.20 15.86 9.22
CA GLY A 169 3.70 15.87 10.59
C GLY A 169 4.26 14.73 11.44
N GLY A 170 4.30 13.51 10.87
CA GLY A 170 4.86 12.35 11.54
C GLY A 170 6.35 12.48 11.84
N THR A 171 7.13 12.96 10.88
CA THR A 171 8.58 13.17 11.08
C THR A 171 8.85 14.25 12.15
N ARG A 172 8.06 15.32 12.14
CA ARG A 172 8.14 16.36 13.17
C ARG A 172 7.84 15.80 14.55
N GLN A 173 6.82 14.96 14.69
CA GLN A 173 6.51 14.28 15.96
C GLN A 173 7.66 13.37 16.40
N ALA A 174 8.24 12.59 15.48
CA ALA A 174 9.34 11.67 15.78
C ALA A 174 10.58 12.40 16.30
N VAL A 175 11.05 13.39 15.56
CA VAL A 175 12.25 14.17 15.94
C VAL A 175 11.99 14.97 17.22
N GLY A 176 10.82 15.60 17.32
CA GLY A 176 10.41 16.32 18.53
C GLY A 176 10.44 15.43 19.76
N TYR A 177 9.83 14.26 19.69
CA TYR A 177 9.80 13.28 20.78
C TYR A 177 11.21 12.84 21.24
N LEU A 178 12.10 12.49 20.30
CA LEU A 178 13.47 12.10 20.63
C LEU A 178 14.25 13.25 21.28
N ARG A 179 14.06 14.47 20.82
CA ARG A 179 14.66 15.67 21.40
C ARG A 179 14.15 15.95 22.83
N ASP A 180 12.85 15.76 23.06
CA ASP A 180 12.20 15.96 24.37
C ASP A 180 12.67 14.91 25.37
N LEU A 181 13.02 13.69 24.92
CA LEU A 181 13.73 12.70 25.75
C LEU A 181 15.16 13.11 26.09
N GLY A 182 15.73 14.11 25.44
CA GLY A 182 17.08 14.60 25.71
C GLY A 182 18.13 14.17 24.67
N HIS A 183 17.76 13.43 23.63
CA HIS A 183 18.70 13.08 22.57
C HIS A 183 19.17 14.31 21.80
N ARG A 184 20.47 14.34 21.48
CA ARG A 184 21.12 15.42 20.70
C ARG A 184 21.82 14.88 19.47
N LYS A 185 22.32 13.64 19.50
CA LYS A 185 22.86 12.91 18.36
C LYS A 185 21.80 11.88 17.91
N ILE A 186 20.92 12.33 17.01
CA ILE A 186 19.82 11.55 16.45
C ILE A 186 20.18 11.27 15.01
N ALA A 187 20.32 10.02 14.60
CA ALA A 187 20.53 9.65 13.20
C ALA A 187 19.20 9.38 12.48
N TYR A 188 19.13 9.73 11.22
CA TYR A 188 18.10 9.28 10.29
C TYR A 188 18.69 8.19 9.41
N SER A 189 18.11 6.99 9.47
CA SER A 189 18.51 5.86 8.65
C SER A 189 17.43 5.57 7.61
N GLY A 190 17.76 5.83 6.35
CA GLY A 190 16.83 5.58 5.25
C GLY A 190 17.41 5.96 3.91
N PRO A 191 16.74 5.51 2.83
CA PRO A 191 17.15 5.86 1.49
C PRO A 191 17.19 7.38 1.28
N LEU A 192 18.22 7.86 0.60
CA LEU A 192 18.37 9.29 0.31
C LEU A 192 17.62 9.65 -0.97
N PRO A 193 16.89 10.78 -1.00
CA PRO A 193 16.29 11.25 -2.24
C PRO A 193 17.39 11.58 -3.25
N SER A 194 17.23 11.12 -4.49
CA SER A 194 18.10 11.50 -5.59
C SER A 194 17.99 13.02 -5.81
N VAL A 195 19.12 13.72 -5.83
CA VAL A 195 19.16 15.15 -6.15
C VAL A 195 19.24 15.27 -7.67
N PRO A 196 18.22 15.78 -8.38
CA PRO A 196 18.32 16.03 -9.81
C PRO A 196 19.45 17.06 -10.05
N GLY A 197 20.51 16.68 -10.78
CA GLY A 197 21.61 17.58 -11.16
C GLY A 197 22.78 17.67 -10.18
N GLY A 198 22.84 16.86 -9.15
CA GLY A 198 24.03 16.71 -8.32
C GLY A 198 25.12 15.96 -9.07
N ASP A 199 26.35 16.55 -9.14
CA ASP A 199 27.50 15.88 -9.72
C ASP A 199 27.67 14.47 -9.13
N GLN A 200 27.80 13.48 -10.01
CA GLN A 200 27.98 12.05 -9.71
C GLN A 200 29.32 11.73 -9.00
N GLN A 201 29.80 12.55 -8.09
CA GLN A 201 31.02 12.32 -7.32
C GLN A 201 30.80 12.01 -5.84
N GLY A 202 29.57 11.83 -5.41
CA GLY A 202 29.24 11.33 -4.09
C GLY A 202 28.93 9.85 -4.10
N LYS A 203 29.96 9.01 -4.10
CA LYS A 203 29.94 7.57 -3.78
C LYS A 203 28.67 6.81 -4.16
N GLY A 204 28.79 6.13 -5.30
CA GLY A 204 28.05 4.92 -5.62
C GLY A 204 26.55 5.13 -5.82
N ASP A 205 26.13 4.94 -7.04
CA ASP A 205 24.75 4.56 -7.34
C ASP A 205 24.42 3.40 -6.39
N VAL A 206 23.62 3.71 -5.36
CA VAL A 206 23.04 2.65 -4.55
C VAL A 206 22.03 1.99 -5.46
N GLU A 207 22.49 1.00 -6.20
CA GLU A 207 21.62 0.07 -6.86
C GLU A 207 20.82 -0.60 -5.73
N PHE A 208 19.57 -0.18 -5.58
CA PHE A 208 18.59 -0.88 -4.72
C PHE A 208 18.27 -2.27 -5.30
N LYS A 209 19.31 -3.00 -5.74
CA LYS A 209 19.20 -4.34 -6.30
C LYS A 209 18.55 -5.32 -5.34
N ASP A 210 18.76 -5.12 -4.04
CA ASP A 210 18.23 -6.04 -3.03
C ASP A 210 16.75 -5.78 -2.69
N PHE A 211 16.23 -4.59 -3.00
CA PHE A 211 14.79 -4.29 -2.84
C PHE A 211 14.00 -4.38 -4.14
N GLY A 212 14.63 -4.66 -5.28
CA GLY A 212 13.98 -4.70 -6.60
C GLY A 212 13.39 -3.36 -7.04
N LEU A 213 13.84 -2.26 -6.44
CA LEU A 213 13.37 -0.91 -6.69
C LEU A 213 14.50 -0.12 -7.38
N GLU A 214 14.32 0.24 -8.65
CA GLU A 214 15.19 1.21 -9.30
C GLU A 214 15.01 2.61 -8.70
N VAL A 215 16.07 3.43 -8.73
CA VAL A 215 16.08 4.77 -8.13
C VAL A 215 14.94 5.66 -8.62
N ASP A 216 14.53 5.55 -9.89
CA ASP A 216 13.39 6.26 -10.47
C ASP A 216 12.04 5.93 -9.79
N VAL A 217 11.96 4.77 -9.15
CA VAL A 217 10.80 4.31 -8.41
C VAL A 217 10.57 5.12 -7.14
N MET A 218 11.64 5.57 -6.51
CA MET A 218 11.57 6.28 -5.24
C MET A 218 11.22 7.76 -5.41
N ILE A 219 11.46 8.35 -6.58
CA ILE A 219 11.12 9.74 -6.89
C ILE A 219 9.60 9.97 -6.90
N SER A 220 8.83 8.95 -7.24
CA SER A 220 7.37 9.06 -7.29
C SER A 220 6.67 8.93 -5.91
N HIS A 221 7.45 8.60 -4.87
CA HIS A 221 6.94 8.41 -3.52
C HIS A 221 7.31 9.62 -2.65
N SER A 222 6.34 10.48 -2.34
CA SER A 222 6.61 11.73 -1.59
C SER A 222 7.23 11.48 -0.22
N SER A 223 6.89 10.37 0.45
CA SER A 223 7.34 10.05 1.81
C SER A 223 8.87 10.07 1.97
N LEU A 224 9.61 9.61 0.95
CA LEU A 224 11.07 9.60 1.03
C LEU A 224 11.62 11.02 1.19
N LYS A 225 11.18 11.91 0.32
CA LYS A 225 11.60 13.32 0.32
C LYS A 225 11.07 14.04 1.55
N ASP A 226 9.79 13.89 1.84
CA ASP A 226 9.10 14.63 2.90
C ASP A 226 9.68 14.27 4.29
N ARG A 227 9.96 12.99 4.57
CA ARG A 227 10.61 12.55 5.80
C ARG A 227 12.03 13.06 5.92
N TYR A 228 12.82 12.90 4.86
CA TYR A 228 14.21 13.33 4.84
C TYR A 228 14.36 14.84 5.05
N GLU A 229 13.66 15.65 4.24
CA GLU A 229 13.76 17.12 4.31
C GLU A 229 13.22 17.64 5.65
N THR A 230 12.14 17.04 6.17
CA THR A 230 11.60 17.41 7.48
C THR A 230 12.58 17.07 8.59
N TYR A 231 13.19 15.89 8.59
CA TYR A 231 14.22 15.55 9.55
C TYR A 231 15.37 16.58 9.55
N LEU A 232 15.90 16.93 8.38
CA LEU A 232 16.96 17.94 8.27
C LEU A 232 16.53 19.30 8.84
N SER A 233 15.31 19.73 8.50
CA SER A 233 14.74 21.00 8.97
C SER A 233 14.57 21.03 10.48
N GLU A 234 14.02 19.96 11.08
CA GLU A 234 13.79 19.87 12.53
C GLU A 234 15.10 19.81 13.32
N MET A 235 16.10 19.08 12.85
CA MET A 235 17.41 19.03 13.49
C MET A 235 18.10 20.41 13.44
N ARG A 236 18.18 21.04 12.27
CA ARG A 236 18.80 22.37 12.10
C ARG A 236 18.05 23.45 12.87
N GLY A 237 16.71 23.42 12.84
CA GLY A 237 15.86 24.33 13.60
C GLY A 237 16.08 24.26 15.11
N ALA A 238 16.55 23.10 15.61
CA ALA A 238 16.93 22.90 17.00
C ALA A 238 18.42 23.21 17.32
N GLY A 239 19.20 23.66 16.32
CA GLY A 239 20.64 23.86 16.47
C GLY A 239 21.44 22.57 16.61
N LEU A 240 20.89 21.44 16.12
CA LEU A 240 21.54 20.13 16.13
C LEU A 240 22.08 19.79 14.74
N GLU A 241 23.20 19.08 14.71
CA GLU A 241 23.78 18.60 13.45
C GLU A 241 22.99 17.39 12.93
N PRO A 242 22.45 17.41 11.71
CA PRO A 242 21.81 16.26 11.12
C PRO A 242 22.83 15.15 10.85
N ILE A 243 22.50 13.93 11.27
CA ILE A 243 23.28 12.72 10.99
C ILE A 243 22.44 11.85 10.08
N VAL A 244 22.82 11.79 8.81
CA VAL A 244 22.07 11.03 7.81
C VAL A 244 22.94 9.93 7.26
N ASP A 245 22.46 8.71 7.33
CA ASP A 245 23.10 7.54 6.75
C ASP A 245 22.01 6.48 6.48
N PHE A 246 22.35 5.41 5.82
CA PHE A 246 21.41 4.33 5.51
C PHE A 246 22.04 2.98 5.81
N GLU A 247 21.40 2.18 6.66
CA GLU A 247 21.88 0.86 7.06
C GLU A 247 22.08 -0.08 5.86
N GLY A 248 21.26 0.06 4.81
CA GLY A 248 21.37 -0.74 3.60
C GLY A 248 22.61 -0.47 2.75
N LEU A 249 23.43 0.55 3.09
CA LEU A 249 24.71 0.83 2.43
C LEU A 249 25.88 0.05 3.04
N TYR A 250 25.66 -0.65 4.11
CA TYR A 250 26.68 -1.41 4.83
C TYR A 250 26.59 -2.87 4.48
N GLU A 251 27.71 -3.57 4.60
CA GLU A 251 27.73 -5.02 4.39
C GLU A 251 26.87 -5.75 5.43
N THR A 252 26.89 -5.23 6.67
CA THR A 252 26.04 -5.74 7.76
C THR A 252 25.43 -4.59 8.56
N ALA A 253 24.29 -4.84 9.20
CA ALA A 253 23.66 -3.89 10.13
C ALA A 253 24.53 -3.64 11.38
N GLU A 254 25.37 -4.61 11.77
CA GLU A 254 26.36 -4.49 12.82
C GLU A 254 27.42 -3.45 12.48
N ASP A 255 27.90 -3.39 11.24
CA ASP A 255 28.90 -2.40 10.81
C ASP A 255 28.33 -0.97 10.80
N TYR A 256 27.06 -0.84 10.40
CA TYR A 256 26.34 0.42 10.55
C TYR A 256 26.26 0.87 12.02
N LEU A 257 25.85 -0.03 12.93
CA LEU A 257 25.74 0.30 14.36
C LEU A 257 27.07 0.60 15.00
N LYS A 258 28.16 -0.12 14.66
CA LYS A 258 29.53 0.21 15.13
C LYS A 258 29.88 1.64 14.78
N LYS A 259 29.70 2.04 13.53
CA LYS A 259 29.97 3.40 13.08
C LYS A 259 29.08 4.43 13.76
N MET A 260 27.75 4.21 13.77
CA MET A 260 26.82 5.21 14.30
C MET A 260 26.88 5.33 15.81
N VAL A 261 26.82 4.20 16.52
CA VAL A 261 26.70 4.20 17.99
C VAL A 261 28.06 4.27 18.66
N LEU A 262 29.00 3.38 18.28
CA LEU A 262 30.26 3.24 19.01
C LEU A 262 31.28 4.32 18.59
N GLU A 263 31.34 4.70 17.31
CA GLU A 263 32.32 5.69 16.83
C GLU A 263 31.76 7.12 16.89
N ASN A 264 30.54 7.33 16.37
CA ASN A 264 29.94 8.67 16.28
C ASN A 264 29.14 9.06 17.52
N GLY A 265 28.85 8.12 18.43
CA GLY A 265 28.12 8.37 19.68
C GLY A 265 26.65 8.74 19.45
N VAL A 266 26.03 8.19 18.40
CA VAL A 266 24.59 8.33 18.16
C VAL A 266 23.83 7.64 19.27
N THR A 267 22.84 8.32 19.85
CA THR A 267 22.03 7.80 20.97
C THR A 267 20.59 7.48 20.57
N ALA A 268 20.16 7.93 19.39
CA ALA A 268 18.85 7.60 18.84
C ALA A 268 18.92 7.46 17.31
N ILE A 269 18.17 6.50 16.76
CA ILE A 269 18.05 6.32 15.31
C ILE A 269 16.56 6.32 14.95
N LEU A 270 16.20 7.21 14.03
CA LEU A 270 14.91 7.24 13.34
C LEU A 270 15.04 6.51 12.00
N VAL A 271 14.44 5.33 11.90
CA VAL A 271 14.58 4.46 10.72
C VAL A 271 13.40 4.68 9.78
N TYR A 272 13.67 4.77 8.47
CA TYR A 272 12.65 4.99 7.44
C TYR A 272 11.52 3.96 7.44
N GLY A 273 11.84 2.70 7.73
CA GLY A 273 10.86 1.62 7.71
C GLY A 273 11.15 0.53 8.76
N HIS A 274 10.15 -0.26 9.04
CA HIS A 274 10.21 -1.27 10.10
C HIS A 274 11.27 -2.37 9.85
N MET A 275 11.48 -2.80 8.61
CA MET A 275 12.46 -3.86 8.30
C MET A 275 13.88 -3.45 8.68
N GLY A 276 14.29 -2.22 8.32
CA GLY A 276 15.58 -1.67 8.79
C GLY A 276 15.67 -1.63 10.31
N ALA A 277 14.61 -1.20 10.99
CA ALA A 277 14.57 -1.18 12.45
C ALA A 277 14.70 -2.58 13.06
N LEU A 278 14.06 -3.60 12.48
CA LEU A 278 14.17 -4.99 12.93
C LEU A 278 15.60 -5.52 12.77
N ASN A 279 16.24 -5.26 11.63
CA ASN A 279 17.63 -5.63 11.38
C ASN A 279 18.57 -4.94 12.38
N LEU A 280 18.37 -3.66 12.65
CA LEU A 280 19.16 -2.93 13.65
C LEU A 280 18.93 -3.45 15.07
N MET A 281 17.72 -3.85 15.44
CA MET A 281 17.47 -4.47 16.75
C MET A 281 18.23 -5.80 16.91
N GLN A 282 18.22 -6.63 15.86
CA GLN A 282 18.97 -7.88 15.88
C GLN A 282 20.48 -7.65 15.96
N ALA A 283 21.01 -6.71 15.16
CA ALA A 283 22.41 -6.32 15.18
C ALA A 283 22.84 -5.73 16.53
N ALA A 284 22.00 -4.88 17.15
CA ALA A 284 22.25 -4.36 18.48
C ALA A 284 22.38 -5.48 19.51
N HIS A 285 21.47 -6.45 19.46
CA HIS A 285 21.56 -7.64 20.33
C HIS A 285 22.86 -8.41 20.13
N SER A 286 23.29 -8.64 18.87
CA SER A 286 24.55 -9.33 18.54
C SER A 286 25.78 -8.57 19.05
N LEU A 287 25.75 -7.25 19.06
CA LEU A 287 26.83 -6.38 19.53
C LEU A 287 26.79 -6.09 21.04
N GLY A 288 25.77 -6.55 21.75
CA GLY A 288 25.56 -6.23 23.16
C GLY A 288 25.17 -4.77 23.42
N ILE A 289 24.62 -4.08 22.40
CA ILE A 289 24.08 -2.72 22.54
C ILE A 289 22.65 -2.84 23.08
N SER A 290 22.41 -2.29 24.28
CA SER A 290 21.09 -2.34 24.88
C SER A 290 20.13 -1.30 24.29
N ILE A 291 18.94 -1.77 23.93
CA ILE A 291 17.81 -0.95 23.52
C ILE A 291 16.73 -1.09 24.59
N PRO A 292 16.26 0.03 25.21
CA PRO A 292 16.51 1.42 24.83
C PRO A 292 17.69 2.12 25.52
N GLU A 293 18.39 1.49 26.47
CA GLU A 293 19.30 2.17 27.42
C GLU A 293 20.49 2.85 26.75
N GLN A 294 21.16 2.17 25.81
CA GLN A 294 22.29 2.74 25.04
C GLN A 294 21.85 3.36 23.72
N LEU A 295 20.81 2.81 23.12
CA LEU A 295 20.31 3.24 21.83
C LEU A 295 18.78 3.28 21.83
N SER A 296 18.20 4.45 21.64
CA SER A 296 16.79 4.59 21.30
C SER A 296 16.57 4.30 19.83
N LEU A 297 15.57 3.48 19.51
CA LEU A 297 15.23 3.10 18.13
C LEU A 297 13.76 3.33 17.87
N MET A 298 13.43 4.00 16.78
CA MET A 298 12.06 4.14 16.30
C MET A 298 12.00 4.13 14.77
N CYS A 299 10.84 3.86 14.20
CA CYS A 299 10.66 3.82 12.76
C CYS A 299 9.31 4.41 12.32
N PHE A 300 9.14 4.51 11.01
CA PHE A 300 7.82 4.68 10.40
C PHE A 300 7.24 3.31 10.10
N CYS A 301 5.92 3.17 10.24
CA CYS A 301 5.14 2.00 9.92
C CYS A 301 4.73 1.13 11.12
N ASP A 302 3.44 0.81 11.18
CA ASP A 302 2.86 -0.15 12.12
C ASP A 302 2.57 -1.48 11.41
N GLU A 303 3.51 -2.39 11.49
CA GLU A 303 3.32 -3.75 11.00
C GLU A 303 3.07 -4.73 12.15
N TYR A 304 2.43 -5.86 11.84
CA TYR A 304 2.14 -6.89 12.83
C TYR A 304 3.38 -7.33 13.62
N ALA A 305 4.53 -7.40 12.97
CA ALA A 305 5.80 -7.73 13.63
C ALA A 305 6.11 -6.79 14.79
N ASN A 306 5.87 -5.49 14.63
CA ASN A 306 6.11 -4.48 15.66
C ASN A 306 5.22 -4.68 16.90
N ARG A 307 4.05 -5.30 16.73
CA ARG A 307 3.08 -5.51 17.82
C ARG A 307 3.43 -6.71 18.70
N VAL A 308 4.17 -7.69 18.16
CA VAL A 308 4.49 -8.96 18.85
C VAL A 308 5.93 -9.04 19.34
N MET A 309 6.76 -8.06 18.99
CA MET A 309 8.17 -8.01 19.39
C MET A 309 8.38 -7.62 20.86
N SER A 310 9.52 -8.04 21.40
CA SER A 310 10.00 -7.61 22.71
C SER A 310 11.52 -7.29 22.63
N PRO A 311 11.94 -6.05 22.92
CA PRO A 311 11.12 -4.90 23.30
C PRO A 311 10.21 -4.43 22.16
N GLY A 312 9.02 -3.91 22.49
CA GLY A 312 8.09 -3.36 21.50
C GLY A 312 8.63 -2.08 20.87
N LEU A 313 8.66 -2.05 19.54
CA LEU A 313 9.21 -0.93 18.76
C LEU A 313 8.32 0.31 18.83
N THR A 314 8.89 1.46 19.17
CA THR A 314 8.26 2.79 19.07
C THR A 314 8.22 3.19 17.59
N PHE A 315 7.08 3.72 17.12
CA PHE A 315 6.91 4.02 15.70
C PHE A 315 5.94 5.17 15.42
N ILE A 316 5.99 5.67 14.20
CA ILE A 316 4.97 6.57 13.64
C ILE A 316 3.99 5.71 12.85
N ASP A 317 2.71 5.73 13.26
CA ASP A 317 1.61 5.03 12.58
C ASP A 317 1.19 5.79 11.33
N LEU A 318 1.38 5.14 10.17
CA LEU A 318 1.04 5.66 8.85
C LEU A 318 -0.46 5.59 8.52
N CYS A 319 -1.28 5.12 9.43
CA CYS A 319 -2.71 4.95 9.25
C CYS A 319 -3.09 4.05 8.05
N SER A 320 -2.34 2.98 7.79
CA SER A 320 -2.51 2.07 6.65
C SER A 320 -3.94 1.50 6.52
N GLU A 321 -4.59 1.17 7.64
CA GLU A 321 -5.99 0.75 7.69
C GLU A 321 -6.95 1.84 7.15
N LYS A 322 -6.75 3.09 7.62
CA LYS A 322 -7.57 4.23 7.17
C LYS A 322 -7.30 4.54 5.70
N MET A 323 -6.03 4.45 5.24
CA MET A 323 -5.70 4.63 3.83
C MET A 323 -6.48 3.68 2.93
N GLY A 324 -6.47 2.39 3.25
CA GLY A 324 -7.20 1.37 2.48
C GLY A 324 -8.70 1.64 2.45
N ARG A 325 -9.29 1.92 3.61
CA ARG A 325 -10.72 2.18 3.73
C ARG A 325 -11.15 3.42 2.92
N ILE A 326 -10.47 4.54 3.12
CA ILE A 326 -10.81 5.80 2.46
C ILE A 326 -10.59 5.70 0.94
N ALA A 327 -9.53 5.02 0.49
CA ALA A 327 -9.29 4.80 -0.92
C ALA A 327 -10.41 4.02 -1.60
N ALA A 328 -10.88 2.95 -0.96
CA ALA A 328 -12.01 2.16 -1.48
C ALA A 328 -13.32 2.96 -1.49
N GLU A 329 -13.62 3.70 -0.40
CA GLU A 329 -14.79 4.57 -0.32
C GLU A 329 -14.81 5.64 -1.42
N LEU A 330 -13.68 6.32 -1.64
CA LEU A 330 -13.52 7.32 -2.70
C LEU A 330 -13.68 6.72 -4.09
N LEU A 331 -13.10 5.55 -4.34
CA LEU A 331 -13.25 4.88 -5.63
C LEU A 331 -14.69 4.49 -5.91
N LEU A 332 -15.37 3.90 -4.92
CA LEU A 332 -16.77 3.50 -5.05
C LEU A 332 -17.68 4.71 -5.31
N GLN A 333 -17.43 5.83 -4.63
CA GLN A 333 -18.16 7.09 -4.86
C GLN A 333 -17.93 7.62 -6.28
N GLN A 334 -16.70 7.55 -6.81
CA GLN A 334 -16.42 7.95 -8.20
C GLN A 334 -17.14 7.06 -9.21
N ILE A 335 -17.17 5.74 -8.98
CA ILE A 335 -17.88 4.80 -9.86
C ILE A 335 -19.39 5.08 -9.88
N GLU A 336 -19.97 5.42 -8.72
CA GLU A 336 -21.41 5.65 -8.58
C GLU A 336 -21.84 7.02 -9.07
N ASN A 337 -21.02 8.03 -8.88
CA ASN A 337 -21.30 9.42 -9.24
C ASN A 337 -20.07 10.12 -9.85
N PRO A 338 -19.71 9.80 -11.10
CA PRO A 338 -18.50 10.33 -11.73
C PRO A 338 -18.43 11.86 -11.81
N ALA A 339 -19.58 12.52 -11.87
CA ALA A 339 -19.64 13.99 -11.96
C ALA A 339 -19.76 14.70 -10.59
N GLY A 340 -19.98 13.94 -9.51
CA GLY A 340 -20.32 14.49 -8.20
C GLY A 340 -19.11 14.81 -7.31
N LEU A 341 -17.93 14.32 -7.65
CA LEU A 341 -16.73 14.48 -6.84
C LEU A 341 -15.69 15.35 -7.55
N LYS A 342 -15.09 16.25 -6.79
CA LYS A 342 -13.91 16.99 -7.26
C LYS A 342 -12.65 16.23 -6.88
N PRO A 343 -11.60 16.25 -7.73
CA PRO A 343 -10.30 15.74 -7.40
C PRO A 343 -9.84 16.25 -6.03
N GLN A 344 -9.27 15.36 -5.22
CA GLN A 344 -8.82 15.71 -3.88
C GLN A 344 -7.66 14.85 -3.42
N ARG A 345 -6.79 15.46 -2.62
CA ARG A 345 -5.75 14.75 -1.87
C ARG A 345 -6.18 14.69 -0.41
N VAL A 346 -6.43 13.50 0.09
CA VAL A 346 -6.72 13.24 1.50
C VAL A 346 -5.40 12.96 2.21
N VAL A 347 -5.03 13.84 3.15
CA VAL A 347 -3.84 13.68 3.97
C VAL A 347 -4.26 13.13 5.33
N LEU A 348 -3.72 11.98 5.73
CA LEU A 348 -4.03 11.33 6.98
C LEU A 348 -2.98 11.68 8.03
N GLN A 349 -3.41 12.27 9.12
CA GLN A 349 -2.53 12.58 10.23
C GLN A 349 -1.90 11.31 10.79
N GLU A 350 -0.58 11.27 10.80
CA GLU A 350 0.21 10.23 11.45
C GLU A 350 0.26 10.42 12.96
N ASN A 351 0.45 9.34 13.70
CA ASN A 351 0.48 9.37 15.16
C ASN A 351 1.72 8.67 15.71
N LEU A 352 2.35 9.28 16.70
CA LEU A 352 3.42 8.64 17.45
C LEU A 352 2.83 7.58 18.40
N VAL A 353 3.34 6.36 18.31
CA VAL A 353 3.02 5.25 19.21
C VAL A 353 4.26 4.88 20.01
N ILE A 354 4.28 5.27 21.26
CA ILE A 354 5.41 5.03 22.18
C ILE A 354 5.30 3.61 22.74
N ARG A 355 6.42 2.89 22.68
CA ARG A 355 6.59 1.56 23.27
C ARG A 355 7.91 1.46 24.04
N ASN A 356 8.65 0.36 23.91
CA ASN A 356 9.76 0.01 24.79
C ASN A 356 11.16 0.27 24.21
N THR A 357 11.28 0.73 22.98
CA THR A 357 12.58 0.92 22.30
C THR A 357 13.13 2.34 22.39
N THR A 358 12.52 3.22 23.17
CA THR A 358 12.98 4.60 23.35
C THR A 358 13.00 4.98 24.83
N ALA A 359 14.07 5.62 25.27
CA ALA A 359 14.27 6.15 26.63
C ALA A 359 15.19 7.37 26.58
N PRO A 360 15.26 8.18 27.63
CA PRO A 360 16.29 9.23 27.75
C PRO A 360 17.71 8.67 27.55
N PRO A 361 18.61 9.39 26.87
CA PRO A 361 19.99 8.94 26.71
C PRO A 361 20.69 8.84 28.07
N VAL A 362 21.50 7.79 28.21
CA VAL A 362 22.39 7.71 29.40
C VAL A 362 23.38 8.86 29.31
N THR A 363 23.29 9.80 30.24
CA THR A 363 24.33 10.81 30.42
C THR A 363 25.57 10.15 30.97
N THR A 364 26.56 9.93 30.09
CA THR A 364 27.91 9.56 30.60
C THR A 364 28.43 10.75 31.43
N PRO A 365 28.81 10.51 32.68
CA PRO A 365 29.29 11.58 33.59
C PRO A 365 30.55 12.26 33.10
#